data_42cb85b06f9ec0f4ae75b7b3e5cb35c4
#
_entry.id   42cb85b06f9ec0f4ae75b7b3e5cb35c4
#
_cell.length_a   1.000
_cell.length_b   1.000
_cell.length_c   1.000
_cell.angle_alpha   90.00
_cell.angle_beta   90.00
_cell.angle_gamma   90.00
#
_symmetry.space_group_name_H-M   'P 1'
#
loop_
_entity.id
_entity.type
_entity.pdbx_description
1 polymer ?
#
loop_
_entity_poly.entity_id
_entity_poly.type
_entity_poly.pdbx_seq_one_letter_code
_entity_poly.pdbx_strand_id
1 'polypeptide(L)'
;MKSKYVLLASALLISVATFAQKDQIKAAEKALKGGKSQEAVTILAEAESLIANASDAEKAQFFFVKGNALLDLANKKVSTDTNLSLAAKAYQDLIDVEKASGKGKYSAQAAASVTDIKFKLINAAIADSKIDKHSESAKKLYDAYLLDKKDTINLYYAASTYVNAKEYDKALELYDNLKKLNYSGKGTSYFAINKL
;
A
#
# COMPACT_ATOMS: atom_id res chain seq x y z
N MET A 1 18.67 41.82 -18.31
CA MET A 1 17.19 41.80 -18.38
C MET A 1 16.56 40.43 -18.68
N LYS A 2 17.27 39.48 -19.31
CA LYS A 2 16.72 38.12 -19.67
C LYS A 2 16.41 37.22 -18.47
N SER A 3 17.08 37.34 -17.33
CA SER A 3 16.92 36.49 -16.14
C SER A 3 15.58 36.68 -15.39
N LYS A 4 15.02 37.92 -15.40
CA LYS A 4 13.75 38.22 -14.69
C LYS A 4 12.54 37.58 -15.37
N TYR A 5 12.55 37.44 -16.69
CA TYR A 5 11.43 36.83 -17.45
C TYR A 5 11.41 35.30 -17.34
N VAL A 6 12.58 34.70 -17.18
CA VAL A 6 12.67 33.22 -16.96
C VAL A 6 12.11 32.84 -15.58
N LEU A 7 12.40 33.65 -14.54
CA LEU A 7 11.84 33.43 -13.20
C LEU A 7 10.30 33.64 -13.15
N LEU A 8 9.78 34.64 -13.88
CA LEU A 8 8.34 34.87 -13.99
C LEU A 8 7.62 33.76 -14.76
N ALA A 9 8.20 33.23 -15.83
CA ALA A 9 7.62 32.14 -16.61
C ALA A 9 7.59 30.82 -15.81
N SER A 10 8.64 30.51 -15.05
CA SER A 10 8.68 29.34 -14.18
C SER A 10 7.68 29.44 -13.01
N ALA A 11 7.49 30.60 -12.42
CA ALA A 11 6.50 30.81 -11.35
C ALA A 11 5.05 30.65 -11.86
N LEU A 12 4.76 31.07 -13.08
CA LEU A 12 3.44 30.90 -13.71
C LEU A 12 3.14 29.43 -14.05
N LEU A 13 4.11 28.67 -14.53
CA LEU A 13 3.94 27.25 -14.84
C LEU A 13 3.69 26.41 -13.57
N ILE A 14 4.35 26.74 -12.47
CA ILE A 14 4.16 26.05 -11.18
C ILE A 14 2.75 26.32 -10.63
N SER A 15 2.25 27.57 -10.73
CA SER A 15 0.92 27.91 -10.22
C SER A 15 -0.20 27.21 -10.98
N VAL A 16 -0.11 27.09 -12.31
CA VAL A 16 -1.12 26.39 -13.14
C VAL A 16 -1.17 24.90 -12.81
N ALA A 17 0.00 24.25 -12.62
CA ALA A 17 0.07 22.84 -12.26
C ALA A 17 -0.57 22.54 -10.88
N THR A 18 -0.38 23.42 -9.91
CA THR A 18 -0.94 23.27 -8.56
C THR A 18 -2.47 23.40 -8.55
N PHE A 19 -3.04 24.30 -9.35
CA PHE A 19 -4.51 24.44 -9.46
C PHE A 19 -5.13 23.23 -10.15
N ALA A 20 -4.57 22.77 -11.27
CA ALA A 20 -5.04 21.61 -12.00
C ALA A 20 -5.09 20.34 -11.13
N GLN A 21 -4.06 20.10 -10.33
CA GLN A 21 -3.96 18.96 -9.43
C GLN A 21 -5.04 18.98 -8.33
N LYS A 22 -5.27 20.13 -7.70
CA LYS A 22 -6.30 20.28 -6.66
C LYS A 22 -7.70 19.99 -7.21
N ASP A 23 -7.96 20.43 -8.42
CA ASP A 23 -9.25 20.18 -9.06
C ASP A 23 -9.42 18.71 -9.47
N GLN A 24 -8.34 18.02 -9.90
CA GLN A 24 -8.35 16.59 -10.14
C GLN A 24 -8.61 15.79 -8.85
N ILE A 25 -7.99 16.15 -7.72
CA ILE A 25 -8.27 15.48 -6.42
C ILE A 25 -9.75 15.64 -6.03
N LYS A 26 -10.32 16.83 -6.19
CA LYS A 26 -11.75 17.07 -5.91
C LYS A 26 -12.66 16.31 -6.87
N ALA A 27 -12.30 16.26 -8.17
CA ALA A 27 -13.05 15.50 -9.16
C ALA A 27 -13.05 13.99 -8.83
N ALA A 28 -11.90 13.44 -8.46
CA ALA A 28 -11.77 12.06 -8.02
C ALA A 28 -12.59 11.77 -6.74
N GLU A 29 -12.55 12.68 -5.77
CA GLU A 29 -13.37 12.57 -4.55
C GLU A 29 -14.87 12.58 -4.87
N LYS A 30 -15.31 13.44 -5.80
CA LYS A 30 -16.69 13.49 -6.27
C LYS A 30 -17.10 12.21 -6.99
N ALA A 31 -16.23 11.68 -7.87
CA ALA A 31 -16.46 10.41 -8.55
C ALA A 31 -16.60 9.26 -7.54
N LEU A 32 -15.69 9.19 -6.56
CA LEU A 32 -15.75 8.18 -5.50
C LEU A 32 -17.04 8.27 -4.68
N LYS A 33 -17.47 9.47 -4.26
CA LYS A 33 -18.76 9.69 -3.57
C LYS A 33 -19.94 9.27 -4.42
N GLY A 34 -19.83 9.36 -5.73
CA GLY A 34 -20.82 8.87 -6.69
C GLY A 34 -20.75 7.37 -6.97
N GLY A 35 -19.93 6.61 -6.25
CA GLY A 35 -19.75 5.16 -6.44
C GLY A 35 -18.91 4.76 -7.67
N LYS A 36 -18.28 5.72 -8.34
CA LYS A 36 -17.49 5.55 -9.56
C LYS A 36 -16.00 5.41 -9.26
N SER A 37 -15.63 4.37 -8.52
CA SER A 37 -14.28 4.19 -7.98
C SER A 37 -13.22 4.02 -9.07
N GLN A 38 -13.56 3.37 -10.19
CA GLN A 38 -12.64 3.26 -11.33
C GLN A 38 -12.36 4.62 -11.99
N GLU A 39 -13.37 5.47 -12.14
CA GLU A 39 -13.22 6.84 -12.65
C GLU A 39 -12.33 7.66 -11.70
N ALA A 40 -12.53 7.53 -10.37
CA ALA A 40 -11.69 8.19 -9.39
C ALA A 40 -10.22 7.78 -9.49
N VAL A 41 -9.92 6.48 -9.65
CA VAL A 41 -8.55 5.97 -9.84
C VAL A 41 -7.93 6.52 -11.12
N THR A 42 -8.68 6.58 -12.22
CA THR A 42 -8.20 7.13 -13.50
C THR A 42 -7.83 8.61 -13.37
N ILE A 43 -8.71 9.42 -12.77
CA ILE A 43 -8.44 10.86 -12.54
C ILE A 43 -7.19 11.05 -11.66
N LEU A 44 -7.02 10.24 -10.61
CA LEU A 44 -5.85 10.33 -9.74
C LEU A 44 -4.56 9.86 -10.43
N ALA A 45 -4.62 8.91 -11.35
CA ALA A 45 -3.45 8.51 -12.12
C ALA A 45 -2.90 9.66 -13.00
N GLU A 46 -3.77 10.49 -13.55
CA GLU A 46 -3.37 11.71 -14.28
C GLU A 46 -2.71 12.76 -13.37
N ALA A 47 -3.17 12.87 -12.11
CA ALA A 47 -2.62 13.78 -11.12
C ALA A 47 -1.30 13.29 -10.49
N GLU A 48 -0.95 12.01 -10.61
CA GLU A 48 0.14 11.37 -9.85
C GLU A 48 1.51 12.00 -10.15
N SER A 49 1.77 12.40 -11.39
CA SER A 49 3.02 13.06 -11.78
C SER A 49 3.19 14.46 -11.15
N LEU A 50 2.10 15.09 -10.75
CA LEU A 50 2.07 16.44 -10.20
C LEU A 50 2.14 16.43 -8.67
N ILE A 51 1.84 15.28 -8.02
CA ILE A 51 1.69 15.21 -6.56
C ILE A 51 2.99 15.49 -5.81
N ALA A 52 4.14 15.25 -6.42
CA ALA A 52 5.44 15.49 -5.80
C ALA A 52 5.60 16.95 -5.32
N ASN A 53 5.06 17.90 -6.09
CA ASN A 53 5.14 19.34 -5.83
C ASN A 53 3.96 19.92 -5.04
N ALA A 54 2.99 19.06 -4.63
CA ALA A 54 1.83 19.47 -3.87
C ALA A 54 2.18 19.81 -2.42
N SER A 55 1.31 20.59 -1.77
CA SER A 55 1.35 20.73 -0.31
C SER A 55 1.09 19.40 0.40
N ASP A 56 1.59 19.25 1.63
CA ASP A 56 1.38 18.02 2.41
C ASP A 56 -0.10 17.72 2.62
N ALA A 57 -0.94 18.76 2.78
CA ALA A 57 -2.38 18.59 2.90
C ALA A 57 -3.02 18.03 1.62
N GLU A 58 -2.55 18.45 0.45
CA GLU A 58 -3.03 17.95 -0.85
C GLU A 58 -2.51 16.53 -1.11
N LYS A 59 -1.24 16.24 -0.77
CA LYS A 59 -0.68 14.89 -0.80
C LYS A 59 -1.50 13.93 0.07
N ALA A 60 -1.78 14.33 1.30
CA ALA A 60 -2.59 13.53 2.22
C ALA A 60 -3.99 13.27 1.66
N GLN A 61 -4.67 14.29 1.11
CA GLN A 61 -5.97 14.12 0.49
C GLN A 61 -5.92 13.22 -0.75
N PHE A 62 -4.90 13.39 -1.60
CA PHE A 62 -4.69 12.54 -2.77
C PHE A 62 -4.57 11.07 -2.39
N PHE A 63 -3.67 10.74 -1.46
CA PHE A 63 -3.47 9.37 -1.03
C PHE A 63 -4.69 8.80 -0.31
N PHE A 64 -5.42 9.62 0.46
CA PHE A 64 -6.66 9.21 1.10
C PHE A 64 -7.73 8.81 0.09
N VAL A 65 -7.98 9.65 -0.92
CA VAL A 65 -8.96 9.37 -1.98
C VAL A 65 -8.53 8.15 -2.80
N LYS A 66 -7.23 8.05 -3.13
CA LYS A 66 -6.66 6.91 -3.86
C LYS A 66 -6.85 5.60 -3.10
N GLY A 67 -6.50 5.59 -1.81
CA GLY A 67 -6.69 4.42 -0.94
C GLY A 67 -8.16 3.97 -0.87
N ASN A 68 -9.06 4.92 -0.64
CA ASN A 68 -10.50 4.63 -0.58
C ASN A 68 -11.05 4.09 -1.90
N ALA A 69 -10.66 4.66 -3.04
CA ALA A 69 -11.13 4.22 -4.36
C ALA A 69 -10.64 2.79 -4.69
N LEU A 70 -9.37 2.50 -4.41
CA LEU A 70 -8.79 1.17 -4.62
C LEU A 70 -9.40 0.12 -3.67
N LEU A 71 -9.63 0.48 -2.39
CA LEU A 71 -10.27 -0.41 -1.43
C LEU A 71 -11.72 -0.71 -1.84
N ASP A 72 -12.45 0.27 -2.35
CA ASP A 72 -13.82 0.06 -2.85
C ASP A 72 -13.83 -0.87 -4.08
N LEU A 73 -12.88 -0.72 -5.01
CA LEU A 73 -12.71 -1.65 -6.14
C LEU A 73 -12.44 -3.08 -5.65
N ALA A 74 -11.55 -3.25 -4.67
CA ALA A 74 -11.26 -4.55 -4.09
C ALA A 74 -12.51 -5.17 -3.44
N ASN A 75 -13.32 -4.37 -2.72
CA ASN A 75 -14.58 -4.81 -2.13
C ASN A 75 -15.61 -5.22 -3.19
N LYS A 76 -15.61 -4.56 -4.34
CA LYS A 76 -16.41 -4.91 -5.53
C LYS A 76 -15.84 -6.09 -6.33
N LYS A 77 -14.80 -6.76 -5.84
CA LYS A 77 -14.12 -7.90 -6.49
C LYS A 77 -13.42 -7.58 -7.81
N VAL A 78 -13.08 -6.32 -8.02
CA VAL A 78 -12.26 -5.88 -9.17
C VAL A 78 -10.80 -6.02 -8.78
N SER A 79 -10.04 -6.90 -9.43
CA SER A 79 -8.59 -7.11 -9.20
C SER A 79 -8.23 -7.06 -7.71
N THR A 80 -8.94 -7.85 -6.88
CA THR A 80 -8.98 -7.71 -5.41
C THR A 80 -7.59 -7.60 -4.81
N ASP A 81 -6.69 -8.55 -5.09
CA ASP A 81 -5.37 -8.60 -4.45
C ASP A 81 -4.51 -7.38 -4.83
N THR A 82 -4.49 -7.03 -6.12
CA THR A 82 -3.76 -5.85 -6.60
C THR A 82 -4.29 -4.57 -5.97
N ASN A 83 -5.61 -4.39 -5.93
CA ASN A 83 -6.22 -3.19 -5.38
C ASN A 83 -6.08 -3.11 -3.86
N LEU A 84 -6.08 -4.23 -3.12
CA LEU A 84 -5.76 -4.24 -1.68
C LEU A 84 -4.32 -3.77 -1.43
N SER A 85 -3.35 -4.30 -2.17
CA SER A 85 -1.94 -3.91 -2.01
C SER A 85 -1.72 -2.43 -2.35
N LEU A 86 -2.31 -1.94 -3.44
CA LEU A 86 -2.21 -0.53 -3.85
C LEU A 86 -2.93 0.41 -2.87
N ALA A 87 -4.09 0.01 -2.33
CA ALA A 87 -4.81 0.77 -1.31
C ALA A 87 -3.98 0.89 -0.03
N ALA A 88 -3.41 -0.22 0.43
CA ALA A 88 -2.54 -0.23 1.60
C ALA A 88 -1.34 0.69 1.43
N LYS A 89 -0.68 0.65 0.26
CA LYS A 89 0.41 1.57 -0.05
C LYS A 89 -0.03 3.02 -0.01
N ALA A 90 -1.15 3.37 -0.61
CA ALA A 90 -1.66 4.74 -0.59
C ALA A 90 -1.94 5.23 0.84
N TYR A 91 -2.51 4.39 1.71
CA TYR A 91 -2.71 4.74 3.11
C TYR A 91 -1.39 4.88 3.90
N GLN A 92 -0.38 4.06 3.61
CA GLN A 92 0.94 4.21 4.20
C GLN A 92 1.59 5.53 3.78
N ASP A 93 1.59 5.85 2.49
CA ASP A 93 2.11 7.11 1.94
C ASP A 93 1.41 8.32 2.59
N LEU A 94 0.09 8.23 2.84
CA LEU A 94 -0.67 9.23 3.58
C LEU A 94 -0.17 9.39 5.02
N ILE A 95 -0.05 8.27 5.75
CA ILE A 95 0.39 8.28 7.16
C ILE A 95 1.78 8.90 7.27
N ASP A 96 2.68 8.57 6.35
CA ASP A 96 4.04 9.11 6.33
C ASP A 96 4.05 10.63 6.06
N VAL A 97 3.24 11.12 5.12
CA VAL A 97 3.08 12.56 4.83
C VAL A 97 2.54 13.31 6.05
N GLU A 98 1.48 12.82 6.68
CA GLU A 98 0.88 13.48 7.84
C GLU A 98 1.81 13.44 9.07
N LYS A 99 2.54 12.34 9.25
CA LYS A 99 3.55 12.22 10.31
C LYS A 99 4.69 13.22 10.11
N ALA A 100 5.20 13.36 8.89
CA ALA A 100 6.28 14.29 8.57
C ALA A 100 5.86 15.76 8.76
N SER A 101 4.61 16.10 8.40
CA SER A 101 4.08 17.46 8.53
C SER A 101 3.61 17.82 9.95
N GLY A 102 3.49 16.83 10.84
CA GLY A 102 2.91 17.00 12.18
C GLY A 102 1.39 17.32 12.18
N LYS A 103 0.71 17.09 11.06
CA LYS A 103 -0.73 17.40 10.87
C LYS A 103 -1.45 16.12 10.44
N GLY A 104 -2.21 15.52 11.35
CA GLY A 104 -2.99 14.31 11.10
C GLY A 104 -4.48 14.62 10.92
N LYS A 105 -4.96 14.55 9.67
CA LYS A 105 -6.40 14.64 9.36
C LYS A 105 -7.01 13.27 9.05
N TYR A 106 -6.24 12.43 8.36
CA TYR A 106 -6.72 11.17 7.80
C TYR A 106 -5.99 9.94 8.37
N SER A 107 -4.86 10.13 9.06
CA SER A 107 -4.00 9.04 9.53
C SER A 107 -4.72 8.01 10.39
N ALA A 108 -5.63 8.44 11.28
CA ALA A 108 -6.37 7.49 12.11
C ALA A 108 -7.28 6.57 11.28
N GLN A 109 -7.99 7.15 10.29
CA GLN A 109 -8.85 6.37 9.40
C GLN A 109 -8.01 5.48 8.46
N ALA A 110 -6.89 6.01 7.94
CA ALA A 110 -5.98 5.25 7.11
C ALA A 110 -5.40 4.04 7.85
N ALA A 111 -4.97 4.20 9.10
CA ALA A 111 -4.45 3.12 9.94
C ALA A 111 -5.50 2.03 10.18
N ALA A 112 -6.76 2.41 10.43
CA ALA A 112 -7.86 1.46 10.54
C ALA A 112 -8.08 0.69 9.23
N SER A 113 -8.02 1.40 8.07
CA SER A 113 -8.16 0.76 6.76
C SER A 113 -6.99 -0.19 6.45
N VAL A 114 -5.76 0.16 6.82
CA VAL A 114 -4.58 -0.74 6.70
C VAL A 114 -4.78 -2.01 7.52
N THR A 115 -5.31 -1.87 8.75
CA THR A 115 -5.63 -3.02 9.59
C THR A 115 -6.70 -3.92 8.96
N ASP A 116 -7.77 -3.35 8.41
CA ASP A 116 -8.81 -4.11 7.68
C ASP A 116 -8.24 -4.83 6.47
N ILE A 117 -7.38 -4.17 5.69
CA ILE A 117 -6.70 -4.77 4.54
C ILE A 117 -5.80 -5.94 4.99
N LYS A 118 -5.04 -5.79 6.09
CA LYS A 118 -4.22 -6.88 6.65
C LYS A 118 -5.08 -8.13 6.91
N PHE A 119 -6.22 -7.97 7.57
CA PHE A 119 -7.12 -9.10 7.83
C PHE A 119 -7.74 -9.69 6.55
N LYS A 120 -8.08 -8.87 5.56
CA LYS A 120 -8.57 -9.35 4.25
C LYS A 120 -7.52 -10.20 3.54
N LEU A 121 -6.25 -9.77 3.56
CA LEU A 121 -5.13 -10.53 2.98
C LEU A 121 -4.92 -11.86 3.69
N ILE A 122 -4.94 -11.89 5.03
CA ILE A 122 -4.81 -13.13 5.80
C ILE A 122 -5.96 -14.09 5.49
N ASN A 123 -7.20 -13.61 5.47
CA ASN A 123 -8.36 -14.45 5.15
C ASN A 123 -8.31 -15.00 3.71
N ALA A 124 -7.87 -14.19 2.76
CA ALA A 124 -7.68 -14.61 1.38
C ALA A 124 -6.55 -15.66 1.26
N ALA A 125 -5.45 -15.47 2.00
CA ALA A 125 -4.37 -16.45 2.06
C ALA A 125 -4.82 -17.80 2.61
N ILE A 126 -5.63 -17.79 3.67
CA ILE A 126 -6.22 -19.02 4.23
C ILE A 126 -7.12 -19.73 3.20
N ALA A 127 -7.92 -18.95 2.45
CA ALA A 127 -8.78 -19.50 1.40
C ALA A 127 -7.96 -20.12 0.26
N ASP A 128 -6.89 -19.47 -0.18
CA ASP A 128 -5.98 -19.99 -1.22
C ASP A 128 -5.26 -21.24 -0.77
N SER A 129 -4.81 -21.30 0.48
CA SER A 129 -4.14 -22.48 1.03
C SER A 129 -5.05 -23.72 1.06
N LYS A 130 -6.36 -23.53 1.29
CA LYS A 130 -7.35 -24.63 1.30
C LYS A 130 -7.59 -25.26 -0.08
N ILE A 131 -7.19 -24.60 -1.14
CA ILE A 131 -7.33 -25.05 -2.54
C ILE A 131 -5.96 -25.21 -3.20
N ASP A 132 -4.93 -25.48 -2.38
CA ASP A 132 -3.54 -25.75 -2.79
C ASP A 132 -2.85 -24.62 -3.57
N LYS A 133 -3.38 -23.40 -3.53
CA LYS A 133 -2.75 -22.20 -4.08
C LYS A 133 -1.71 -21.64 -3.11
N HIS A 134 -0.70 -22.46 -2.80
CA HIS A 134 0.28 -22.13 -1.77
C HIS A 134 1.15 -20.92 -2.11
N SER A 135 1.51 -20.70 -3.37
CA SER A 135 2.29 -19.54 -3.79
C SER A 135 1.55 -18.22 -3.56
N GLU A 136 0.29 -18.16 -3.99
CA GLU A 136 -0.59 -16.99 -3.81
C GLU A 136 -0.89 -16.74 -2.32
N SER A 137 -1.11 -17.82 -1.57
CA SER A 137 -1.31 -17.77 -0.12
C SER A 137 -0.09 -17.17 0.59
N ALA A 138 1.13 -17.70 0.30
CA ALA A 138 2.37 -17.22 0.89
C ALA A 138 2.60 -15.73 0.60
N LYS A 139 2.36 -15.30 -0.65
CA LYS A 139 2.48 -13.91 -1.05
C LYS A 139 1.56 -13.01 -0.23
N LYS A 140 0.29 -13.39 -0.05
CA LYS A 140 -0.69 -12.59 0.73
C LYS A 140 -0.31 -12.50 2.21
N LEU A 141 0.23 -13.57 2.80
CA LEU A 141 0.74 -13.56 4.17
C LEU A 141 1.95 -12.62 4.31
N TYR A 142 2.84 -12.64 3.32
CA TYR A 142 3.97 -11.72 3.29
C TYR A 142 3.51 -10.26 3.12
N ASP A 143 2.55 -9.99 2.22
CA ASP A 143 1.95 -8.67 2.06
C ASP A 143 1.31 -8.20 3.38
N ALA A 144 0.61 -9.09 4.11
CA ALA A 144 0.04 -8.78 5.42
C ALA A 144 1.12 -8.43 6.48
N TYR A 145 2.27 -9.13 6.48
CA TYR A 145 3.42 -8.79 7.31
C TYR A 145 4.00 -7.41 6.97
N LEU A 146 4.08 -7.06 5.69
CA LEU A 146 4.60 -5.75 5.28
C LEU A 146 3.76 -4.58 5.81
N LEU A 147 2.46 -4.80 6.07
CA LEU A 147 1.56 -3.80 6.66
C LEU A 147 1.76 -3.63 8.17
N ASP A 148 2.26 -4.66 8.84
CA ASP A 148 2.54 -4.64 10.28
C ASP A 148 3.77 -5.52 10.57
N LYS A 149 4.95 -4.95 10.42
CA LYS A 149 6.23 -5.65 10.60
C LYS A 149 6.50 -6.11 12.03
N LYS A 150 5.66 -5.71 13.00
CA LYS A 150 5.72 -6.24 14.36
C LYS A 150 5.04 -7.60 14.47
N ASP A 151 4.11 -7.89 13.57
CA ASP A 151 3.40 -9.17 13.51
C ASP A 151 4.21 -10.20 12.71
N THR A 152 5.31 -10.64 13.31
CA THR A 152 6.26 -11.60 12.70
C THR A 152 5.65 -12.99 12.47
N ILE A 153 4.47 -13.27 13.04
CA ILE A 153 3.77 -14.55 12.80
C ILE A 153 3.33 -14.69 11.34
N ASN A 154 2.93 -13.59 10.69
CA ASN A 154 2.57 -13.62 9.26
C ASN A 154 3.81 -13.88 8.39
N LEU A 155 4.98 -13.35 8.77
CA LEU A 155 6.24 -13.65 8.09
C LEU A 155 6.60 -15.15 8.20
N TYR A 156 6.41 -15.73 9.39
CA TYR A 156 6.63 -17.16 9.60
C TYR A 156 5.68 -18.01 8.75
N TYR A 157 4.38 -17.69 8.74
CA TYR A 157 3.43 -18.43 7.92
C TYR A 157 3.69 -18.24 6.42
N ALA A 158 4.11 -17.08 5.97
CA ALA A 158 4.52 -16.88 4.58
C ALA A 158 5.68 -17.80 4.21
N ALA A 159 6.74 -17.84 5.04
CA ALA A 159 7.89 -18.71 4.82
C ALA A 159 7.49 -20.20 4.75
N SER A 160 6.71 -20.68 5.73
CA SER A 160 6.29 -22.09 5.76
C SER A 160 5.35 -22.43 4.60
N THR A 161 4.52 -21.50 4.15
CA THR A 161 3.64 -21.71 3.00
C THR A 161 4.42 -21.72 1.69
N TYR A 162 5.50 -20.95 1.55
CA TYR A 162 6.42 -21.07 0.41
C TYR A 162 7.11 -22.44 0.37
N VAL A 163 7.42 -23.06 1.53
CA VAL A 163 7.90 -24.46 1.54
C VAL A 163 6.86 -25.41 0.94
N ASN A 164 5.57 -25.24 1.28
CA ASN A 164 4.48 -26.05 0.70
C ASN A 164 4.34 -25.81 -0.81
N ALA A 165 4.60 -24.59 -1.27
CA ALA A 165 4.64 -24.23 -2.69
C ALA A 165 5.89 -24.75 -3.42
N LYS A 166 6.86 -25.35 -2.70
CA LYS A 166 8.18 -25.77 -3.19
C LYS A 166 9.04 -24.59 -3.72
N GLU A 167 8.74 -23.39 -3.28
CA GLU A 167 9.48 -22.16 -3.59
C GLU A 167 10.53 -21.90 -2.51
N TYR A 168 11.52 -22.80 -2.42
CA TYR A 168 12.46 -22.88 -1.31
C TYR A 168 13.33 -21.62 -1.18
N ASP A 169 13.74 -21.01 -2.27
CA ASP A 169 14.56 -19.78 -2.24
C ASP A 169 13.82 -18.64 -1.53
N LYS A 170 12.53 -18.44 -1.85
CA LYS A 170 11.70 -17.45 -1.17
C LYS A 170 11.48 -17.79 0.31
N ALA A 171 11.25 -19.06 0.60
CA ALA A 171 11.10 -19.52 1.99
C ALA A 171 12.37 -19.22 2.81
N LEU A 172 13.56 -19.51 2.26
CA LEU A 172 14.85 -19.27 2.89
C LEU A 172 15.07 -17.79 3.19
N GLU A 173 14.79 -16.90 2.22
CA GLU A 173 14.88 -15.46 2.43
C GLU A 173 14.03 -14.98 3.61
N LEU A 174 12.77 -15.47 3.73
CA LEU A 174 11.88 -15.08 4.80
C LEU A 174 12.32 -15.67 6.16
N TYR A 175 12.83 -16.89 6.19
CA TYR A 175 13.41 -17.47 7.41
C TYR A 175 14.68 -16.72 7.85
N ASP A 176 15.54 -16.30 6.95
CA ASP A 176 16.68 -15.47 7.28
C ASP A 176 16.26 -14.12 7.87
N ASN A 177 15.19 -13.52 7.35
CA ASN A 177 14.60 -12.32 7.93
C ASN A 177 14.09 -12.56 9.35
N LEU A 178 13.36 -13.66 9.59
CA LEU A 178 12.90 -14.06 10.92
C LEU A 178 14.08 -14.25 11.90
N LYS A 179 15.16 -14.88 11.44
CA LYS A 179 16.38 -15.04 12.24
C LYS A 179 17.00 -13.70 12.62
N LYS A 180 17.11 -12.76 11.66
CA LYS A 180 17.60 -11.38 11.93
C LYS A 180 16.73 -10.63 12.93
N LEU A 181 15.42 -10.91 12.93
CA LEU A 181 14.45 -10.34 13.87
C LEU A 181 14.44 -11.05 15.26
N ASN A 182 15.33 -12.03 15.49
CA ASN A 182 15.37 -12.85 16.69
C ASN A 182 14.00 -13.51 17.00
N TYR A 183 13.29 -13.96 15.97
CA TYR A 183 12.02 -14.64 16.13
C TYR A 183 12.16 -15.92 16.94
N SER A 184 11.46 -16.03 18.06
CA SER A 184 11.49 -17.17 18.97
C SER A 184 10.18 -17.97 19.03
N GLY A 185 9.26 -17.74 18.08
CA GLY A 185 7.97 -18.42 18.01
C GLY A 185 8.04 -19.83 17.43
N LYS A 186 6.88 -20.37 17.09
CA LYS A 186 6.77 -21.70 16.43
C LYS A 186 7.64 -21.75 15.17
N GLY A 187 8.32 -22.87 14.96
CA GLY A 187 9.11 -23.11 13.75
C GLY A 187 10.57 -22.64 13.81
N THR A 188 11.07 -22.19 14.96
CA THR A 188 12.51 -21.87 15.11
C THR A 188 13.43 -23.04 14.76
N SER A 189 12.94 -24.27 14.82
CA SER A 189 13.65 -25.48 14.36
C SER A 189 13.98 -25.46 12.85
N TYR A 190 13.21 -24.73 12.04
CA TYR A 190 13.52 -24.59 10.62
C TYR A 190 14.81 -23.79 10.36
N PHE A 191 15.24 -22.93 11.29
CA PHE A 191 16.53 -22.26 11.18
C PHE A 191 17.72 -23.20 11.31
N ALA A 192 17.53 -24.37 11.93
CA ALA A 192 18.55 -25.40 12.04
C ALA A 192 18.68 -26.24 10.75
N ILE A 193 17.59 -26.41 10.02
CA ILE A 193 17.56 -27.21 8.77
C ILE A 193 18.32 -26.52 7.64
N ASN A 194 18.37 -25.18 7.64
CA ASN A 194 19.04 -24.39 6.60
C ASN A 194 20.56 -24.30 6.76
N LYS A 195 21.16 -25.11 7.63
CA LYS A 195 22.62 -25.23 7.77
C LYS A 195 23.18 -26.51 7.15
N LEU A 196 22.32 -27.32 6.56
CA LEU A 196 22.67 -28.50 5.80
C LEU A 196 22.58 -28.24 4.29
#